data_581d97cb7ee06197dd4b59ccaba28923
#
_entry.id   581d97cb7ee06197dd4b59ccaba28923
#
_cell.length_a   1.000
_cell.length_b   1.000
_cell.length_c   1.000
_cell.angle_alpha   90.00
_cell.angle_beta   90.00
_cell.angle_gamma   90.00
#
_symmetry.space_group_name_H-M   'P 1'
#
loop_
_entity.id
_entity.type
_entity.pdbx_description
1 polymer ?
#
loop_
_entity_poly.entity_id
_entity_poly.type
_entity_poly.pdbx_seq_one_letter_code
_entity_poly.pdbx_strand_id
1 'polypeptide(L)'
;IGESRDPAKLLEAWQGWHTVPAKSNPPLKTDFLRYVELSNKGAKELGFANTGAMWRSKYDLAPDEFAKEVDRLWKQVEPLYLSLHAYTRNKLREKYGDAVVPAQGPIPAHLLGNMWAQSWDNLY
;
A
#
# COMPACT_ATOMS: atom_id res chain seq x y z
N ILE A 1 -16.38 -0.32 3.31
CA ILE A 1 -15.86 -0.27 1.91
C ILE A 1 -16.20 -1.57 1.18
N GLY A 2 -15.99 -2.72 1.75
CA GLY A 2 -16.22 -4.01 1.09
C GLY A 2 -17.63 -4.26 0.56
N GLU A 3 -18.66 -3.74 1.20
CA GLU A 3 -20.08 -4.03 0.88
C GLU A 3 -20.77 -2.92 0.08
N SER A 4 -20.43 -1.66 0.32
CA SER A 4 -21.04 -0.53 -0.40
C SER A 4 -20.66 -0.53 -1.88
N ARG A 5 -21.59 -0.06 -2.70
CA ARG A 5 -21.38 0.15 -4.15
C ARG A 5 -21.61 1.61 -4.56
N ASP A 6 -21.79 2.50 -3.59
CA ASP A 6 -21.92 3.94 -3.79
C ASP A 6 -20.52 4.58 -3.76
N PRO A 7 -19.99 5.10 -4.88
CA PRO A 7 -18.62 5.60 -4.94
C PRO A 7 -18.41 6.85 -4.06
N ALA A 8 -19.44 7.65 -3.81
CA ALA A 8 -19.33 8.81 -2.94
C ALA A 8 -19.17 8.41 -1.47
N LYS A 9 -19.96 7.44 -1.00
CA LYS A 9 -19.83 6.88 0.36
C LYS A 9 -18.52 6.13 0.55
N LEU A 10 -18.05 5.42 -0.48
CA LEU A 10 -16.75 4.75 -0.44
C LEU A 10 -15.61 5.76 -0.30
N LEU A 11 -15.67 6.88 -1.05
CA LEU A 11 -14.69 7.95 -0.96
C LEU A 11 -14.72 8.63 0.42
N GLU A 12 -15.89 8.97 0.93
CA GLU A 12 -16.05 9.56 2.26
C GLU A 12 -15.43 8.68 3.37
N ALA A 13 -15.75 7.39 3.35
CA ALA A 13 -15.20 6.44 4.33
C ALA A 13 -13.68 6.32 4.20
N TRP A 14 -13.15 6.23 2.98
CA TRP A 14 -11.72 6.14 2.73
C TRP A 14 -10.97 7.40 3.17
N GLN A 15 -11.47 8.59 2.81
CA GLN A 15 -10.90 9.87 3.23
C GLN A 15 -10.98 10.04 4.76
N GLY A 16 -12.12 9.72 5.36
CA GLY A 16 -12.31 9.79 6.81
C GLY A 16 -11.25 8.99 7.55
N TRP A 17 -11.04 7.73 7.17
CA TRP A 17 -10.03 6.86 7.76
C TRP A 17 -8.61 7.42 7.60
N HIS A 18 -8.22 7.81 6.39
CA HIS A 18 -6.86 8.28 6.11
C HIS A 18 -6.54 9.66 6.71
N THR A 19 -7.55 10.41 7.14
CA THR A 19 -7.35 11.70 7.82
C THR A 19 -7.25 11.58 9.35
N VAL A 20 -7.64 10.44 9.94
CA VAL A 20 -7.58 10.22 11.40
C VAL A 20 -6.17 10.48 11.96
N PRO A 21 -5.07 9.95 11.36
CA PRO A 21 -3.74 10.17 11.89
C PRO A 21 -3.30 11.64 11.89
N ALA A 22 -3.78 12.43 10.94
CA ALA A 22 -3.45 13.86 10.86
C ALA A 22 -4.21 14.71 11.88
N LYS A 23 -5.37 14.21 12.33
CA LYS A 23 -6.25 14.91 13.31
C LYS A 23 -5.94 14.52 14.75
N SER A 24 -5.10 13.55 15.03
CA SER A 24 -4.66 13.16 16.37
C SER A 24 -3.83 14.28 17.03
N ASN A 25 -3.81 14.33 18.35
CA ASN A 25 -2.98 15.29 19.11
C ASN A 25 -2.15 14.55 20.18
N PRO A 26 -0.82 14.44 20.06
CA PRO A 26 -0.04 14.96 18.91
C PRO A 26 -0.35 14.22 17.60
N PRO A 27 -0.01 14.78 16.42
CA PRO A 27 -0.17 14.07 15.16
C PRO A 27 0.58 12.75 15.18
N LEU A 28 -0.05 11.66 14.74
CA LEU A 28 0.53 10.31 14.75
C LEU A 28 1.87 10.24 14.00
N LYS A 29 2.05 11.10 12.99
CA LYS A 29 3.32 11.23 12.25
C LYS A 29 4.48 11.60 13.17
N THR A 30 4.27 12.48 14.15
CA THR A 30 5.32 12.91 15.11
C THR A 30 5.78 11.72 15.97
N ASP A 31 4.84 10.96 16.50
CA ASP A 31 5.15 9.78 17.31
C ASP A 31 5.80 8.69 16.47
N PHE A 32 5.35 8.51 15.22
CA PHE A 32 5.96 7.55 14.30
C PHE A 32 7.41 7.91 13.95
N LEU A 33 7.71 9.19 13.72
CA LEU A 33 9.10 9.63 13.53
C LEU A 33 9.96 9.35 14.74
N ARG A 34 9.44 9.58 15.95
CA ARG A 34 10.15 9.26 17.19
C ARG A 34 10.36 7.75 17.35
N TYR A 35 9.34 6.95 17.01
CA TYR A 35 9.47 5.49 16.97
C TYR A 35 10.60 5.04 16.04
N VAL A 36 10.68 5.59 14.82
CA VAL A 36 11.73 5.26 13.84
C VAL A 36 13.11 5.64 14.37
N GLU A 37 13.27 6.82 15.00
CA GLU A 37 14.51 7.26 15.61
C GLU A 37 14.98 6.29 16.70
N LEU A 38 14.08 5.94 17.64
CA LEU A 38 14.40 5.03 18.74
C LEU A 38 14.70 3.61 18.25
N SER A 39 13.97 3.11 17.27
CA SER A 39 14.21 1.81 16.64
C SER A 39 15.59 1.76 15.98
N ASN A 40 15.95 2.80 15.25
CA ASN A 40 17.28 2.90 14.62
C ASN A 40 18.40 3.03 15.64
N LYS A 41 18.18 3.72 16.75
CA LYS A 41 19.14 3.77 17.86
C LYS A 41 19.40 2.39 18.44
N GLY A 42 18.33 1.64 18.77
CA GLY A 42 18.45 0.27 19.27
C GLY A 42 19.16 -0.67 18.29
N ALA A 43 18.83 -0.56 16.97
CA ALA A 43 19.52 -1.35 15.95
C ALA A 43 21.03 -1.07 15.90
N LYS A 44 21.44 0.20 16.05
CA LYS A 44 22.86 0.59 16.09
C LYS A 44 23.57 0.05 17.32
N GLU A 45 22.93 0.05 18.48
CA GLU A 45 23.49 -0.53 19.73
C GLU A 45 23.73 -2.04 19.58
N LEU A 46 22.96 -2.71 18.71
CA LEU A 46 23.14 -4.12 18.36
C LEU A 46 24.12 -4.35 17.18
N GLY A 47 24.81 -3.33 16.72
CA GLY A 47 25.81 -3.40 15.65
C GLY A 47 25.27 -3.32 14.23
N PHE A 48 23.98 -3.00 14.02
CA PHE A 48 23.39 -2.84 12.70
C PHE A 48 23.39 -1.36 12.26
N ALA A 49 23.42 -1.13 10.95
CA ALA A 49 23.36 0.23 10.40
C ALA A 49 22.03 0.95 10.74
N ASN A 50 20.93 0.21 10.73
CA ASN A 50 19.59 0.67 11.03
C ASN A 50 18.63 -0.52 11.25
N THR A 51 17.38 -0.24 11.62
CA THR A 51 16.33 -1.25 11.83
C THR A 51 16.09 -2.11 10.59
N GLY A 52 16.11 -1.54 9.39
CA GLY A 52 15.93 -2.29 8.15
C GLY A 52 17.04 -3.32 7.91
N ALA A 53 18.30 -2.95 8.18
CA ALA A 53 19.43 -3.88 8.12
C ALA A 53 19.29 -4.99 9.17
N MET A 54 18.87 -4.64 10.39
CA MET A 54 18.62 -5.61 11.46
C MET A 54 17.54 -6.61 11.07
N TRP A 55 16.41 -6.18 10.55
CA TRP A 55 15.31 -7.06 10.15
C TRP A 55 15.73 -8.00 9.02
N ARG A 56 16.45 -7.48 8.01
CA ARG A 56 16.92 -8.28 6.88
C ARG A 56 18.08 -9.23 7.22
N SER A 57 18.72 -9.07 8.37
CA SER A 57 19.81 -9.97 8.80
C SER A 57 19.35 -11.40 9.09
N LYS A 58 18.06 -11.66 9.15
CA LYS A 58 17.47 -13.01 9.35
C LYS A 58 17.18 -13.76 8.05
N TYR A 59 17.34 -13.12 6.90
CA TYR A 59 17.22 -13.79 5.60
C TYR A 59 18.53 -14.48 5.22
N ASP A 60 18.44 -15.53 4.40
CA ASP A 60 19.61 -16.28 3.89
C ASP A 60 20.49 -15.47 2.94
N LEU A 61 19.94 -14.38 2.37
CA LEU A 61 20.64 -13.44 1.49
C LEU A 61 21.11 -12.20 2.26
N ALA A 62 22.28 -11.67 1.89
CA ALA A 62 22.68 -10.34 2.33
C ALA A 62 21.63 -9.28 1.96
N PRO A 63 21.47 -8.18 2.73
CA PRO A 63 20.39 -7.19 2.52
C PRO A 63 20.28 -6.65 1.09
N ASP A 64 21.41 -6.38 0.43
CA ASP A 64 21.42 -5.85 -0.93
C ASP A 64 21.12 -6.93 -1.98
N GLU A 65 21.56 -8.17 -1.76
CA GLU A 65 21.23 -9.31 -2.61
C GLU A 65 19.73 -9.66 -2.47
N PHE A 66 19.17 -9.57 -1.28
CA PHE A 66 17.74 -9.73 -1.05
C PHE A 66 16.92 -8.69 -1.84
N ALA A 67 17.34 -7.42 -1.85
CA ALA A 67 16.67 -6.38 -2.61
C ALA A 67 16.70 -6.67 -4.11
N LYS A 68 17.84 -7.08 -4.66
CA LYS A 68 17.96 -7.48 -6.08
C LYS A 68 17.06 -8.66 -6.44
N GLU A 69 16.96 -9.64 -5.54
CA GLU A 69 16.12 -10.81 -5.76
C GLU A 69 14.62 -10.44 -5.77
N VAL A 70 14.18 -9.55 -4.88
CA VAL A 70 12.80 -9.02 -4.88
C VAL A 70 12.50 -8.28 -6.19
N ASP A 71 13.43 -7.44 -6.66
CA ASP A 71 13.29 -6.73 -7.94
C ASP A 71 13.22 -7.69 -9.13
N ARG A 72 14.04 -8.76 -9.11
CA ARG A 72 14.02 -9.81 -10.12
C ARG A 72 12.68 -10.53 -10.17
N LEU A 73 12.14 -10.92 -9.01
CA LEU A 73 10.84 -11.57 -8.87
C LEU A 73 9.70 -10.65 -9.34
N TRP A 74 9.77 -9.37 -8.96
CA TRP A 74 8.79 -8.40 -9.45
C TRP A 74 8.74 -8.35 -10.98
N LYS A 75 9.89 -8.24 -11.66
CA LYS A 75 9.94 -8.21 -13.11
C LYS A 75 9.34 -9.46 -13.77
N GLN A 76 9.38 -10.60 -13.11
CA GLN A 76 8.78 -11.84 -13.61
C GLN A 76 7.25 -11.84 -13.50
N VAL A 77 6.69 -11.25 -12.43
CA VAL A 77 5.24 -11.22 -12.20
C VAL A 77 4.56 -9.95 -12.73
N GLU A 78 5.33 -8.90 -13.02
CA GLU A 78 4.83 -7.62 -13.50
C GLU A 78 3.87 -7.71 -14.69
N PRO A 79 4.13 -8.53 -15.75
CA PRO A 79 3.21 -8.65 -16.87
C PRO A 79 1.83 -9.21 -16.47
N LEU A 80 1.81 -10.17 -15.54
CA LEU A 80 0.56 -10.70 -14.97
C LEU A 80 -0.17 -9.64 -14.16
N TYR A 81 0.56 -8.91 -13.31
CA TYR A 81 -0.01 -7.83 -12.52
C TYR A 81 -0.62 -6.73 -13.40
N LEU A 82 0.07 -6.31 -14.47
CA LEU A 82 -0.44 -5.29 -15.39
C LEU A 82 -1.71 -5.75 -16.10
N SER A 83 -1.79 -7.02 -16.48
CA SER A 83 -2.98 -7.61 -17.08
C SER A 83 -4.16 -7.64 -16.11
N LEU A 84 -3.93 -8.04 -14.86
CA LEU A 84 -4.94 -8.02 -13.80
C LEU A 84 -5.39 -6.58 -13.48
N HIS A 85 -4.45 -5.64 -13.42
CA HIS A 85 -4.75 -4.24 -13.19
C HIS A 85 -5.62 -3.64 -14.31
N ALA A 86 -5.32 -3.97 -15.57
CA ALA A 86 -6.13 -3.53 -16.72
C ALA A 86 -7.53 -4.15 -16.69
N TYR A 87 -7.64 -5.43 -16.40
CA TYR A 87 -8.92 -6.12 -16.24
C TYR A 87 -9.77 -5.47 -15.13
N THR A 88 -9.19 -5.27 -13.96
CA THR A 88 -9.86 -4.63 -12.82
C THR A 88 -10.34 -3.23 -13.15
N ARG A 89 -9.51 -2.42 -13.84
CA ARG A 89 -9.89 -1.09 -14.33
C ARG A 89 -11.12 -1.17 -15.23
N ASN A 90 -11.14 -2.09 -16.19
CA ASN A 90 -12.26 -2.23 -17.11
C ASN A 90 -13.54 -2.60 -16.37
N LYS A 91 -13.47 -3.53 -15.43
CA LYS A 91 -14.63 -3.92 -14.60
C LYS A 91 -15.15 -2.76 -13.75
N LEU A 92 -14.28 -1.98 -13.17
CA LEU A 92 -14.67 -0.79 -12.40
C LEU A 92 -15.27 0.31 -13.31
N ARG A 93 -14.75 0.48 -14.54
CA ARG A 93 -15.32 1.41 -15.52
C ARG A 93 -16.70 1.00 -15.99
N GLU A 94 -16.91 -0.30 -16.27
CA GLU A 94 -18.23 -0.86 -16.58
C GLU A 94 -19.24 -0.56 -15.46
N LYS A 95 -18.81 -0.61 -14.21
CA LYS A 95 -19.66 -0.45 -13.03
C LYS A 95 -19.92 1.00 -12.64
N TYR A 96 -18.88 1.84 -12.66
CA TYR A 96 -18.92 3.21 -12.11
C TYR A 96 -18.84 4.30 -13.19
N GLY A 97 -18.51 3.94 -14.42
CA GLY A 97 -18.37 4.87 -15.54
C GLY A 97 -17.01 5.60 -15.58
N ASP A 98 -16.74 6.18 -16.73
CA ASP A 98 -15.45 6.84 -17.05
C ASP A 98 -15.18 8.10 -16.22
N ALA A 99 -16.24 8.76 -15.75
CA ALA A 99 -16.11 9.94 -14.88
C ALA A 99 -15.53 9.59 -13.50
N VAL A 100 -15.80 8.36 -13.00
CA VAL A 100 -15.31 7.88 -11.71
C VAL A 100 -14.00 7.13 -11.86
N VAL A 101 -13.85 6.34 -12.93
CA VAL A 101 -12.65 5.54 -13.18
C VAL A 101 -12.04 5.93 -14.53
N PRO A 102 -11.03 6.81 -14.56
CA PRO A 102 -10.38 7.23 -15.79
C PRO A 102 -9.75 6.06 -16.57
N ALA A 103 -9.69 6.19 -17.89
CA ALA A 103 -9.09 5.17 -18.77
C ALA A 103 -7.60 4.96 -18.51
N GLN A 104 -6.92 5.98 -17.98
CA GLN A 104 -5.48 5.97 -17.71
C GLN A 104 -5.19 6.51 -16.30
N GLY A 105 -3.96 6.31 -15.83
CA GLY A 105 -3.52 6.74 -14.51
C GLY A 105 -3.88 5.74 -13.40
N PRO A 106 -3.78 6.11 -12.13
CA PRO A 106 -4.12 5.26 -10.99
C PRO A 106 -5.61 4.91 -10.96
N ILE A 107 -5.94 3.70 -10.48
CA ILE A 107 -7.32 3.35 -10.13
C ILE A 107 -7.66 4.02 -8.80
N PRO A 108 -8.84 4.65 -8.64
CA PRO A 108 -9.25 5.24 -7.37
C PRO A 108 -9.25 4.21 -6.24
N ALA A 109 -8.42 4.41 -5.22
CA ALA A 109 -8.16 3.44 -4.15
C ALA A 109 -9.41 3.04 -3.36
N HIS A 110 -10.36 3.97 -3.18
CA HIS A 110 -11.61 3.72 -2.45
C HIS A 110 -12.55 2.71 -3.14
N LEU A 111 -12.28 2.37 -4.41
CA LEU A 111 -13.05 1.37 -5.16
C LEU A 111 -12.44 -0.03 -5.10
N LEU A 112 -11.26 -0.20 -4.47
CA LEU A 112 -10.47 -1.42 -4.49
C LEU A 112 -10.64 -2.26 -3.19
N GLY A 113 -11.86 -2.47 -2.77
CA GLY A 113 -12.27 -3.49 -1.82
C GLY A 113 -12.07 -3.18 -0.34
N ASN A 114 -10.95 -2.59 0.05
CA ASN A 114 -10.69 -2.21 1.44
C ASN A 114 -9.95 -0.87 1.55
N MET A 115 -9.63 -0.46 2.79
CA MET A 115 -8.99 0.83 3.06
C MET A 115 -7.59 0.96 2.46
N TRP A 116 -6.92 -0.14 2.12
CA TRP A 116 -5.55 -0.19 1.61
C TRP A 116 -5.47 -0.61 0.14
N ALA A 117 -6.62 -0.79 -0.53
CA ALA A 117 -6.69 -1.19 -1.94
C ALA A 117 -5.99 -2.53 -2.25
N GLN A 118 -6.04 -3.49 -1.32
CA GLN A 118 -5.28 -4.74 -1.41
C GLN A 118 -6.16 -6.02 -1.51
N SER A 119 -7.48 -5.88 -1.40
CA SER A 119 -8.44 -7.01 -1.51
C SER A 119 -9.44 -6.70 -2.61
N TRP A 120 -9.27 -7.35 -3.76
CA TRP A 120 -10.05 -7.09 -4.97
C TRP A 120 -11.13 -8.14 -5.24
N ASP A 121 -11.31 -9.08 -4.34
CA ASP A 121 -12.24 -10.20 -4.42
C ASP A 121 -13.71 -9.78 -4.53
N ASN A 122 -14.08 -8.62 -4.04
CA ASN A 122 -15.43 -8.07 -4.13
C ASN A 122 -15.74 -7.29 -5.42
N LEU A 123 -14.83 -7.29 -6.38
CA LEU A 123 -14.97 -6.57 -7.66
C LEU A 123 -15.54 -7.46 -8.77
N TYR A 124 -15.65 -8.76 -8.54
CA TYR A 124 -16.10 -9.76 -9.51
C TYR A 124 -17.57 -10.11 -9.32
#